data_5bdb274cc0348371d9c96edf63bcd067
#
_entry.id   5bdb274cc0348371d9c96edf63bcd067
#
_cell.length_a   1.000
_cell.length_b   1.000
_cell.length_c   1.000
_cell.angle_alpha   90.00
_cell.angle_beta   90.00
_cell.angle_gamma   90.00
#
_symmetry.space_group_name_H-M   'P 1'
#
loop_
_entity.id
_entity.type
_entity.pdbx_description
1 polymer ?
#
loop_
_entity_poly.entity_id
_entity_poly.type
_entity_poly.pdbx_seq_one_letter_code
_entity_poly.pdbx_strand_id
1 'polypeptide(L)'
;TEVLPLASSRINTQTVEWNVDESLQSGKYTWIHMGGVEDPSAPHEFNLSDDLLKPGKGDNSKLPPLNLVVDAMYRITLEGTDLAGNTGKKFIMSVVYDDLAPQLELKYPLSNSAVNHLDISYSLNEQLSIGQIIYTRVGGEPDANSPVILDLTGAELETNFDTPQTTTKPPVLNDGSIYNIQFKGSDLATNESVSNIVENVKYDITRPVITIFYPSTKSYFMGSDIGIEISEDLKDGAMIWTRTGGLNDNVTRHSIPLYDQYLKQGRYEKAKTPIEKSLSAGVVYSLGVDARDFADNEAEPVLVEFIEFIRDMTGKWFYKGAIIEVVWVFEPDESGVKGKFMQGLSLGTKISDEERGTFTFDFNKKPYLLTVEMDDPSKNRISLVEFMSNNRIRVVTGQRKPASMGDGEVMEYEWRPE
;
A
#
# COMPACT_ATOMS: atom_id res chain seq x y z
N THR A 1 17.19 53.80 22.39
CA THR A 1 18.30 52.83 22.30
C THR A 1 17.75 51.44 22.51
N GLU A 2 17.99 50.53 21.53
CA GLU A 2 17.56 49.12 21.62
C GLU A 2 18.20 48.50 22.86
N VAL A 3 17.36 47.82 23.62
CA VAL A 3 17.76 46.98 24.77
C VAL A 3 17.27 45.56 24.46
N LEU A 4 18.14 44.58 24.57
CA LEU A 4 17.76 43.17 24.40
C LEU A 4 17.68 42.49 25.76
N PRO A 5 16.89 41.45 25.90
CA PRO A 5 15.90 40.92 24.93
C PRO A 5 14.73 41.88 24.70
N LEU A 6 13.93 41.63 23.65
CA LEU A 6 12.73 42.40 23.41
C LEU A 6 11.62 42.03 24.42
N ALA A 7 10.73 43.00 24.73
CA ALA A 7 9.56 42.71 25.56
C ALA A 7 8.68 41.65 24.90
N SER A 8 8.11 40.75 25.70
CA SER A 8 7.25 39.65 25.30
C SER A 8 7.95 38.60 24.39
N SER A 9 9.27 38.50 24.47
CA SER A 9 10.04 37.47 23.77
C SER A 9 10.20 36.20 24.62
N ARG A 10 10.39 35.04 23.94
CA ARG A 10 11.02 33.85 24.50
C ARG A 10 12.50 33.86 24.15
N ILE A 11 13.35 33.46 25.06
CA ILE A 11 14.82 33.49 24.91
C ILE A 11 15.47 32.25 25.48
N ASN A 12 16.49 31.73 24.81
CA ASN A 12 17.31 30.60 25.29
C ASN A 12 18.68 31.04 25.86
N THR A 13 18.91 32.35 25.95
CA THR A 13 20.11 32.91 26.54
C THR A 13 19.74 33.89 27.65
N GLN A 14 20.67 34.10 28.54
CA GLN A 14 20.51 35.07 29.63
C GLN A 14 21.10 36.45 29.26
N THR A 15 21.39 36.67 27.99
CA THR A 15 22.05 37.91 27.54
C THR A 15 21.09 39.08 27.61
N VAL A 16 21.53 40.14 28.30
CA VAL A 16 20.86 41.43 28.35
C VAL A 16 21.88 42.48 27.81
N GLU A 17 21.44 43.20 26.79
CA GLU A 17 22.22 44.30 26.21
C GLU A 17 21.57 45.62 26.58
N TRP A 18 22.36 46.61 26.90
CA TRP A 18 21.93 47.99 27.21
C TRP A 18 22.84 49.05 26.64
N ASN A 19 22.42 50.28 26.70
CA ASN A 19 23.23 51.45 26.37
C ASN A 19 23.08 52.50 27.44
N VAL A 20 24.22 52.94 27.97
CA VAL A 20 24.31 54.04 28.93
C VAL A 20 24.80 55.30 28.18
N ASP A 21 24.10 56.40 28.34
CA ASP A 21 24.36 57.68 27.65
C ASP A 21 25.32 58.57 28.39
N GLU A 22 25.44 58.39 29.72
CA GLU A 22 26.36 59.12 30.57
C GLU A 22 27.01 58.22 31.65
N SER A 23 28.05 58.72 32.36
CA SER A 23 28.68 57.96 33.39
C SER A 23 27.80 57.79 34.61
N LEU A 24 27.65 56.56 35.11
CA LEU A 24 26.88 56.23 36.30
C LEU A 24 27.77 56.17 37.54
N GLN A 25 27.23 56.63 38.67
CA GLN A 25 27.79 56.40 40.00
C GLN A 25 27.53 54.98 40.47
N SER A 26 26.33 54.44 40.11
CA SER A 26 25.93 53.07 40.45
C SER A 26 24.92 52.60 39.43
N GLY A 27 24.84 51.29 39.25
CA GLY A 27 23.84 50.67 38.40
C GLY A 27 23.53 49.27 38.88
N LYS A 28 22.32 48.81 38.58
CA LYS A 28 21.84 47.48 38.90
C LYS A 28 20.93 46.95 37.80
N TYR A 29 21.04 45.67 37.48
CA TYR A 29 19.98 44.99 36.71
C TYR A 29 19.40 43.82 37.53
N THR A 30 18.10 43.60 37.36
CA THR A 30 17.33 42.66 38.19
C THR A 30 16.37 41.90 37.32
N TRP A 31 16.32 40.56 37.47
CA TRP A 31 15.28 39.71 36.93
C TRP A 31 14.26 39.42 38.03
N ILE A 32 12.99 39.81 37.79
CA ILE A 32 11.92 39.68 38.78
C ILE A 32 10.90 38.71 38.18
N HIS A 33 10.64 37.59 38.87
CA HIS A 33 9.62 36.63 38.47
C HIS A 33 8.24 37.29 38.44
N MET A 34 7.52 37.08 37.31
CA MET A 34 6.19 37.68 37.05
C MET A 34 5.10 36.66 36.79
N GLY A 35 5.43 35.40 36.58
CA GLY A 35 4.50 34.32 36.23
C GLY A 35 5.17 33.17 35.52
N GLY A 36 4.39 32.23 34.94
CA GLY A 36 4.91 30.99 34.40
C GLY A 36 5.31 30.00 35.47
N VAL A 37 6.32 29.18 35.24
CA VAL A 37 6.87 28.26 36.26
C VAL A 37 7.50 29.07 37.36
N GLU A 38 7.28 28.65 38.64
CA GLU A 38 7.77 29.38 39.82
C GLU A 38 9.31 29.34 39.88
N ASP A 39 9.91 30.51 40.12
CA ASP A 39 11.33 30.65 40.43
C ASP A 39 11.53 31.05 41.88
N PRO A 40 11.81 30.10 42.80
CA PRO A 40 12.01 30.38 44.22
C PRO A 40 13.26 31.22 44.52
N SER A 41 14.18 31.33 43.58
CA SER A 41 15.45 32.08 43.70
C SER A 41 15.34 33.54 43.25
N ALA A 42 14.21 33.90 42.63
CA ALA A 42 13.99 35.29 42.23
C ALA A 42 13.71 36.20 43.42
N PRO A 43 14.10 37.48 43.38
CA PRO A 43 14.75 38.18 42.26
C PRO A 43 16.26 37.88 42.11
N HIS A 44 16.72 37.77 40.85
CA HIS A 44 18.15 37.68 40.57
C HIS A 44 18.68 39.11 40.35
N GLU A 45 19.63 39.54 41.18
CA GLU A 45 20.12 40.91 41.18
C GLU A 45 21.64 40.97 40.97
N PHE A 46 22.09 41.92 40.14
CA PHE A 46 23.49 42.20 39.92
C PHE A 46 23.76 43.69 39.92
N ASN A 47 24.80 44.10 40.64
CA ASN A 47 25.31 45.45 40.61
C ASN A 47 26.27 45.61 39.42
N LEU A 48 26.11 46.68 38.67
CA LEU A 48 27.08 47.06 37.65
C LEU A 48 28.30 47.66 38.27
N SER A 49 29.49 47.35 37.70
CA SER A 49 30.79 47.85 38.14
C SER A 49 31.67 48.23 36.98
N ASP A 50 32.70 48.97 37.24
CA ASP A 50 33.80 49.31 36.35
C ASP A 50 33.34 49.85 34.99
N ASP A 51 33.65 49.13 33.90
CA ASP A 51 33.33 49.53 32.52
C ASP A 51 31.85 49.55 32.24
N LEU A 52 31.02 48.76 32.99
CA LEU A 52 29.57 48.71 32.82
C LEU A 52 28.85 49.97 33.32
N LEU A 53 29.56 50.85 34.07
CA LEU A 53 29.06 52.15 34.55
C LEU A 53 29.46 53.31 33.59
N LYS A 54 30.26 53.03 32.51
CA LYS A 54 30.67 54.02 31.54
C LYS A 54 29.68 54.18 30.41
N PRO A 55 29.64 55.36 29.74
CA PRO A 55 28.85 55.57 28.56
C PRO A 55 29.16 54.56 27.44
N GLY A 56 28.15 54.07 26.77
CA GLY A 56 28.29 53.12 25.66
C GLY A 56 27.44 51.86 25.81
N LYS A 57 27.64 50.93 24.89
CA LYS A 57 27.00 49.64 24.93
C LYS A 57 27.61 48.75 26.00
N GLY A 58 26.78 48.10 26.78
CA GLY A 58 27.19 47.11 27.76
C GLY A 58 26.29 45.86 27.64
N ASP A 59 26.79 44.76 28.15
CA ASP A 59 26.08 43.50 28.28
C ASP A 59 26.46 42.79 29.59
N ASN A 60 25.73 41.74 29.91
CA ASN A 60 25.99 40.94 31.11
C ASN A 60 26.98 39.77 30.88
N SER A 61 27.71 39.71 29.78
CA SER A 61 28.61 38.60 29.45
C SER A 61 29.74 38.40 30.47
N LYS A 62 30.12 39.48 31.19
CA LYS A 62 31.15 39.47 32.25
C LYS A 62 30.58 39.17 33.65
N LEU A 63 29.27 39.02 33.79
CA LEU A 63 28.62 38.72 35.06
C LEU A 63 28.40 37.21 35.21
N PRO A 64 28.25 36.70 36.46
CA PRO A 64 27.95 35.29 36.67
C PRO A 64 26.64 34.88 35.99
N PRO A 65 26.52 33.64 35.48
CA PRO A 65 25.27 33.15 34.93
C PRO A 65 24.19 33.14 36.00
N LEU A 66 22.95 33.42 35.57
CA LEU A 66 21.76 33.30 36.39
C LEU A 66 21.27 31.86 36.37
N ASN A 67 20.66 31.40 37.44
CA ASN A 67 19.96 30.14 37.52
C ASN A 67 18.45 30.40 37.21
N LEU A 68 18.16 30.82 35.98
CA LEU A 68 16.77 31.06 35.55
C LEU A 68 16.03 29.73 35.39
N VAL A 69 14.73 29.77 35.63
CA VAL A 69 13.87 28.60 35.54
C VAL A 69 13.18 28.58 34.15
N VAL A 70 13.22 27.45 33.50
CA VAL A 70 12.54 27.24 32.20
C VAL A 70 11.05 27.50 32.33
N ASP A 71 10.46 28.17 31.32
CA ASP A 71 9.06 28.59 31.27
C ASP A 71 8.65 29.60 32.39
N ALA A 72 9.62 30.12 33.14
CA ALA A 72 9.37 31.26 34.01
C ALA A 72 9.36 32.55 33.20
N MET A 73 8.42 33.43 33.57
CA MET A 73 8.29 34.77 32.96
C MET A 73 8.91 35.80 33.89
N TYR A 74 9.75 36.63 33.33
CA TYR A 74 10.46 37.67 34.06
C TYR A 74 10.18 39.08 33.53
N ARG A 75 10.30 40.06 34.46
CA ARG A 75 10.53 41.45 34.14
C ARG A 75 12.00 41.73 34.39
N ILE A 76 12.72 42.23 33.40
CA ILE A 76 14.09 42.70 33.57
C ILE A 76 14.01 44.20 33.86
N THR A 77 14.72 44.64 34.89
CA THR A 77 14.83 46.05 35.26
C THR A 77 16.29 46.46 35.20
N LEU A 78 16.59 47.52 34.48
CA LEU A 78 17.87 48.20 34.45
C LEU A 78 17.68 49.51 35.22
N GLU A 79 18.52 49.76 36.23
CA GLU A 79 18.48 50.96 37.04
C GLU A 79 19.90 51.55 37.11
N GLY A 80 20.02 52.81 36.92
CA GLY A 80 21.29 53.55 37.01
C GLY A 80 21.11 54.88 37.68
N THR A 81 22.10 55.24 38.52
CA THR A 81 22.19 56.60 39.14
C THR A 81 23.42 57.28 38.56
N ASP A 82 23.27 58.47 38.06
CA ASP A 82 24.35 59.32 37.50
C ASP A 82 25.23 59.89 38.61
N LEU A 83 26.28 60.61 38.22
CA LEU A 83 27.17 61.29 39.17
C LEU A 83 26.54 62.50 39.88
N ALA A 84 25.40 62.97 39.38
CA ALA A 84 24.64 64.07 40.01
C ALA A 84 23.54 63.51 40.96
N GLY A 85 23.35 62.18 41.05
CA GLY A 85 22.37 61.52 41.91
C GLY A 85 21.00 61.33 41.25
N ASN A 86 20.84 61.57 39.95
CA ASN A 86 19.59 61.29 39.24
C ASN A 86 19.49 59.78 38.89
N THR A 87 18.33 59.19 39.12
CA THR A 87 18.11 57.77 38.90
C THR A 87 17.20 57.53 37.67
N GLY A 88 17.68 56.77 36.73
CA GLY A 88 16.91 56.27 35.55
C GLY A 88 16.60 54.79 35.67
N LYS A 89 15.43 54.41 35.14
CA LYS A 89 15.01 52.98 35.07
C LYS A 89 14.48 52.62 33.72
N LYS A 90 14.83 51.40 33.26
CA LYS A 90 14.29 50.77 32.03
C LYS A 90 13.70 49.43 32.42
N PHE A 91 12.54 49.12 31.86
CA PHE A 91 11.89 47.81 32.04
C PHE A 91 11.75 47.07 30.73
N ILE A 92 12.00 45.76 30.77
CA ILE A 92 11.68 44.81 29.70
C ILE A 92 10.68 43.85 30.31
N MET A 93 9.50 43.79 29.74
CA MET A 93 8.37 43.07 30.34
C MET A 93 8.14 41.73 29.66
N SER A 94 7.66 40.74 30.42
CA SER A 94 7.15 39.47 29.90
C SER A 94 8.18 38.66 29.08
N VAL A 95 9.43 38.60 29.54
CA VAL A 95 10.45 37.77 28.93
C VAL A 95 10.33 36.36 29.51
N VAL A 96 10.16 35.36 28.65
CA VAL A 96 10.10 33.94 29.06
C VAL A 96 11.45 33.30 28.77
N TYR A 97 12.06 32.67 29.78
CA TYR A 97 13.30 31.91 29.60
C TYR A 97 12.98 30.46 29.22
N ASP A 98 13.66 29.96 28.18
CA ASP A 98 13.43 28.61 27.64
C ASP A 98 14.69 28.13 26.91
N ASP A 99 15.47 27.27 27.53
CA ASP A 99 16.69 26.67 26.96
C ASP A 99 16.54 25.17 26.62
N LEU A 100 15.30 24.65 26.64
CA LEU A 100 15.00 23.28 26.25
C LEU A 100 14.60 23.21 24.78
N ALA A 101 15.22 22.29 24.07
CA ALA A 101 14.85 22.03 22.67
C ALA A 101 13.50 21.27 22.58
N PRO A 102 12.68 21.55 21.56
CA PRO A 102 11.41 20.86 21.39
C PRO A 102 11.63 19.37 21.11
N GLN A 103 10.70 18.53 21.59
CA GLN A 103 10.70 17.10 21.30
C GLN A 103 9.86 16.84 20.07
N LEU A 104 10.50 16.30 19.03
CA LEU A 104 9.91 16.02 17.72
C LEU A 104 9.94 14.53 17.44
N GLU A 105 8.84 13.97 16.97
CA GLU A 105 8.74 12.58 16.52
C GLU A 105 7.99 12.50 15.21
N LEU A 106 8.57 11.89 14.18
CA LEU A 106 7.89 11.55 12.94
C LEU A 106 7.31 10.13 13.07
N LYS A 107 5.98 10.01 12.99
CA LYS A 107 5.21 8.78 13.23
C LYS A 107 4.82 8.06 11.94
N TYR A 108 4.56 8.81 10.87
CA TYR A 108 4.19 8.28 9.56
C TYR A 108 4.81 9.14 8.44
N PRO A 109 5.26 8.51 7.33
CA PRO A 109 5.19 7.09 7.00
C PRO A 109 6.09 6.20 7.87
N LEU A 110 5.96 4.87 7.74
CA LEU A 110 6.80 3.92 8.47
C LEU A 110 8.10 3.63 7.70
N SER A 111 9.17 3.34 8.42
CA SER A 111 10.43 2.88 7.79
C SER A 111 10.23 1.62 6.96
N ASN A 112 10.89 1.55 5.80
CA ASN A 112 10.81 0.46 4.82
C ASN A 112 9.40 0.23 4.25
N SER A 113 8.55 1.26 4.24
CA SER A 113 7.23 1.22 3.60
C SER A 113 7.28 1.76 2.17
N ALA A 114 6.22 1.47 1.40
CA ALA A 114 5.90 2.18 0.18
C ALA A 114 4.59 2.96 0.39
N VAL A 115 4.48 4.14 -0.21
CA VAL A 115 3.31 5.02 -0.10
C VAL A 115 3.00 5.66 -1.45
N ASN A 116 1.72 5.80 -1.76
CA ASN A 116 1.23 6.48 -2.98
C ASN A 116 0.63 7.86 -2.71
N HIS A 117 0.79 8.36 -1.50
CA HIS A 117 0.30 9.67 -1.06
C HIS A 117 1.35 10.40 -0.22
N LEU A 118 1.12 11.68 0.04
CA LEU A 118 2.07 12.58 0.71
C LEU A 118 1.65 12.90 2.17
N ASP A 119 0.83 12.04 2.76
CA ASP A 119 0.40 12.21 4.14
C ASP A 119 1.55 11.96 5.10
N ILE A 120 1.59 12.75 6.16
CA ILE A 120 2.53 12.61 7.27
C ILE A 120 1.78 12.62 8.60
N SER A 121 2.40 12.07 9.62
CA SER A 121 1.96 12.17 11.01
C SER A 121 3.15 12.37 11.91
N TYR A 122 3.06 13.32 12.84
CA TYR A 122 4.12 13.66 13.78
C TYR A 122 3.57 14.14 15.12
N SER A 123 4.40 14.13 16.15
CA SER A 123 4.12 14.79 17.43
C SER A 123 5.20 15.81 17.76
N LEU A 124 4.77 16.85 18.47
CA LEU A 124 5.62 17.86 19.09
C LEU A 124 5.07 18.20 20.49
N ASN A 125 5.95 18.56 21.40
CA ASN A 125 5.56 18.86 22.78
C ASN A 125 5.24 20.34 23.02
N GLU A 126 5.59 21.22 22.05
CA GLU A 126 5.41 22.66 22.15
C GLU A 126 5.30 23.32 20.76
N GLN A 127 4.92 24.59 20.73
CA GLN A 127 4.80 25.37 19.51
C GLN A 127 6.19 25.64 18.89
N LEU A 128 6.28 25.50 17.57
CA LEU A 128 7.47 25.81 16.80
C LEU A 128 7.40 27.20 16.16
N SER A 129 8.55 27.83 16.02
CA SER A 129 8.74 29.01 15.13
C SER A 129 9.05 28.60 13.70
N ILE A 130 9.77 27.48 13.54
CA ILE A 130 10.11 26.88 12.26
C ILE A 130 9.95 25.35 12.37
N GLY A 131 9.29 24.74 11.37
CA GLY A 131 9.17 23.30 11.24
C GLY A 131 9.39 22.89 9.79
N GLN A 132 10.19 21.85 9.57
CA GLN A 132 10.54 21.34 8.25
C GLN A 132 10.55 19.83 8.21
N ILE A 133 9.90 19.25 7.20
CA ILE A 133 10.03 17.82 6.87
C ILE A 133 10.98 17.71 5.69
N ILE A 134 12.06 16.98 5.86
CA ILE A 134 13.17 16.86 4.90
C ILE A 134 13.16 15.47 4.31
N TYR A 135 12.98 15.38 2.98
CA TYR A 135 13.01 14.15 2.21
C TYR A 135 14.36 14.05 1.48
N THR A 136 15.23 13.18 1.95
CA THR A 136 16.54 12.94 1.35
C THR A 136 16.54 11.66 0.57
N ARG A 137 16.71 11.71 -0.76
CA ARG A 137 16.76 10.53 -1.60
C ARG A 137 17.98 9.67 -1.24
N VAL A 138 17.73 8.36 -1.03
CA VAL A 138 18.77 7.36 -0.72
C VAL A 138 18.82 6.21 -1.74
N GLY A 139 17.81 6.08 -2.63
CA GLY A 139 17.75 5.02 -3.62
C GLY A 139 16.62 5.19 -4.62
N GLY A 140 16.30 4.13 -5.38
CA GLY A 140 15.25 4.15 -6.40
C GLY A 140 15.54 5.09 -7.58
N GLU A 141 14.48 5.58 -8.23
CA GLU A 141 14.59 6.51 -9.36
C GLU A 141 15.27 7.83 -8.97
N PRO A 142 16.04 8.49 -9.88
CA PRO A 142 16.71 9.73 -9.58
C PRO A 142 15.74 10.86 -9.28
N ASP A 143 16.01 11.64 -8.22
CA ASP A 143 15.32 12.90 -7.93
C ASP A 143 16.35 14.05 -7.87
N ALA A 144 16.32 14.93 -8.87
CA ALA A 144 17.22 16.06 -8.98
C ALA A 144 16.94 17.16 -7.93
N ASN A 145 15.75 17.14 -7.30
CA ASN A 145 15.36 18.13 -6.29
C ASN A 145 15.74 17.71 -4.87
N SER A 146 16.30 16.49 -4.70
CA SER A 146 16.69 16.01 -3.37
C SER A 146 17.90 16.76 -2.80
N PRO A 147 17.87 17.19 -1.51
CA PRO A 147 16.78 17.00 -0.56
C PRO A 147 15.57 17.91 -0.83
N VAL A 148 14.36 17.35 -0.81
CA VAL A 148 13.11 18.11 -0.89
C VAL A 148 12.72 18.54 0.51
N ILE A 149 12.48 19.85 0.71
CA ILE A 149 12.15 20.43 2.01
C ILE A 149 10.70 20.92 1.98
N LEU A 150 9.91 20.43 2.91
CA LEU A 150 8.54 20.87 3.16
C LEU A 150 8.55 21.79 4.39
N ASP A 151 8.26 23.06 4.21
CA ASP A 151 8.08 24.02 5.31
C ASP A 151 6.67 23.89 5.88
N LEU A 152 6.56 23.65 7.19
CA LEU A 152 5.32 23.63 7.93
C LEU A 152 4.82 25.05 8.19
N THR A 153 3.51 25.26 8.23
CA THR A 153 2.93 26.59 8.36
C THR A 153 1.66 26.60 9.22
N GLY A 154 1.40 27.71 9.91
CA GLY A 154 0.16 27.92 10.69
C GLY A 154 -0.04 26.84 11.77
N ALA A 155 -1.19 26.19 11.78
CA ALA A 155 -1.54 25.16 12.77
C ALA A 155 -0.60 23.95 12.75
N GLU A 156 0.12 23.70 11.66
CA GLU A 156 1.11 22.64 11.56
C GLU A 156 2.31 22.84 12.50
N LEU A 157 2.52 24.07 12.99
CA LEU A 157 3.56 24.45 13.95
C LEU A 157 3.09 24.43 15.41
N GLU A 158 1.78 24.31 15.63
CA GLU A 158 1.18 24.50 16.97
C GLU A 158 0.72 23.20 17.63
N THR A 159 0.35 22.21 16.83
CA THR A 159 -0.28 20.98 17.32
C THR A 159 0.27 19.74 16.65
N ASN A 160 0.02 18.60 17.28
CA ASN A 160 0.31 17.28 16.76
C ASN A 160 -0.54 16.96 15.52
N PHE A 161 0.08 16.34 14.55
CA PHE A 161 -0.55 15.64 13.44
C PHE A 161 -0.66 14.16 13.80
N ASP A 162 -1.57 13.81 14.72
CA ASP A 162 -1.65 12.45 15.28
C ASP A 162 -2.17 11.39 14.30
N THR A 163 -2.89 11.80 13.26
CA THR A 163 -3.33 10.94 12.16
C THR A 163 -2.67 11.34 10.85
N PRO A 164 -2.33 10.39 9.96
CA PRO A 164 -1.77 10.72 8.66
C PRO A 164 -2.69 11.66 7.87
N GLN A 165 -2.15 12.78 7.40
CA GLN A 165 -2.87 13.78 6.61
C GLN A 165 -1.90 14.56 5.74
N THR A 166 -2.41 15.09 4.63
CA THR A 166 -1.64 15.94 3.73
C THR A 166 -1.47 17.33 4.32
N THR A 167 -0.26 17.87 4.25
CA THR A 167 0.06 19.23 4.69
C THR A 167 -0.52 20.28 3.74
N THR A 168 -0.60 21.54 4.20
CA THR A 168 -1.12 22.66 3.41
C THR A 168 -0.37 22.88 2.10
N LYS A 169 0.94 22.58 2.08
CA LYS A 169 1.80 22.67 0.89
C LYS A 169 2.58 21.38 0.73
N PRO A 170 1.98 20.32 0.16
CA PRO A 170 2.66 19.04 0.04
C PRO A 170 3.92 19.14 -0.84
N PRO A 171 4.97 18.34 -0.56
CA PRO A 171 6.16 18.30 -1.38
C PRO A 171 5.88 17.71 -2.76
N VAL A 172 6.77 17.98 -3.72
CA VAL A 172 6.78 17.29 -5.01
C VAL A 172 7.88 16.25 -4.96
N LEU A 173 7.49 14.98 -4.85
CA LEU A 173 8.41 13.83 -4.84
C LEU A 173 8.43 13.15 -6.21
N ASN A 174 9.53 12.47 -6.53
CA ASN A 174 9.65 11.72 -7.76
C ASN A 174 9.21 10.26 -7.57
N ASP A 175 8.33 9.78 -8.47
CA ASP A 175 7.82 8.42 -8.48
C ASP A 175 8.95 7.38 -8.58
N GLY A 176 8.86 6.30 -7.82
CA GLY A 176 9.88 5.25 -7.73
C GLY A 176 11.12 5.61 -6.91
N SER A 177 11.24 6.84 -6.40
CA SER A 177 12.35 7.25 -5.52
C SER A 177 12.16 6.73 -4.09
N ILE A 178 13.30 6.47 -3.42
CA ILE A 178 13.34 6.04 -2.02
C ILE A 178 13.96 7.15 -1.18
N TYR A 179 13.28 7.56 -0.12
CA TYR A 179 13.66 8.66 0.73
C TYR A 179 13.90 8.23 2.18
N ASN A 180 14.87 8.88 2.82
CA ASN A 180 14.91 9.02 4.26
C ASN A 180 14.22 10.34 4.61
N ILE A 181 13.35 10.31 5.64
CA ILE A 181 12.52 11.45 6.01
C ILE A 181 12.83 11.83 7.44
N GLN A 182 13.03 13.14 7.69
CA GLN A 182 13.34 13.66 9.01
C GLN A 182 12.56 14.95 9.27
N PHE A 183 12.06 15.11 10.49
CA PHE A 183 11.46 16.34 10.96
C PHE A 183 12.53 17.17 11.69
N LYS A 184 12.71 18.43 11.28
CA LYS A 184 13.55 19.42 11.94
C LYS A 184 12.70 20.60 12.38
N GLY A 185 12.96 21.17 13.54
CA GLY A 185 12.24 22.36 14.01
C GLY A 185 13.00 23.17 15.04
N SER A 186 12.55 24.40 15.23
CA SER A 186 12.97 25.28 16.29
C SER A 186 11.74 25.81 17.03
N ASP A 187 11.81 25.94 18.36
CA ASP A 187 10.79 26.56 19.18
C ASP A 187 10.76 28.10 19.04
N LEU A 188 9.96 28.77 19.85
CA LEU A 188 9.84 30.23 19.90
C LEU A 188 11.06 30.91 20.54
N ALA A 189 11.88 30.16 21.30
CA ALA A 189 13.15 30.60 21.88
C ALA A 189 14.35 30.32 20.99
N THR A 190 14.14 29.72 19.81
CA THR A 190 15.14 29.33 18.81
C THR A 190 16.01 28.12 19.19
N ASN A 191 15.56 27.28 20.15
CA ASN A 191 16.20 25.99 20.40
C ASN A 191 15.88 25.03 19.26
N GLU A 192 16.92 24.43 18.66
CA GLU A 192 16.77 23.51 17.53
C GLU A 192 16.66 22.05 17.95
N SER A 193 15.86 21.29 17.25
CA SER A 193 15.74 19.85 17.42
C SER A 193 15.50 19.13 16.08
N VAL A 194 15.76 17.83 16.10
CA VAL A 194 15.49 16.92 14.99
C VAL A 194 14.83 15.65 15.54
N SER A 195 13.91 15.08 14.76
CA SER A 195 13.26 13.80 15.09
C SER A 195 14.19 12.60 14.81
N ASN A 196 13.67 11.40 15.11
CA ASN A 196 14.11 10.16 14.47
C ASN A 196 14.10 10.29 12.94
N ILE A 197 14.91 9.50 12.27
CA ILE A 197 14.86 9.34 10.81
C ILE A 197 13.91 8.18 10.49
N VAL A 198 12.97 8.42 9.61
CA VAL A 198 12.18 7.37 8.96
C VAL A 198 12.94 6.97 7.69
N GLU A 199 13.36 5.71 7.62
CA GLU A 199 14.29 5.24 6.59
C GLU A 199 13.60 4.48 5.47
N ASN A 200 14.14 4.59 4.24
CA ASN A 200 13.79 3.76 3.08
C ASN A 200 12.29 3.79 2.72
N VAL A 201 11.67 4.94 2.71
CA VAL A 201 10.29 5.11 2.24
C VAL A 201 10.28 5.24 0.73
N LYS A 202 9.65 4.30 0.03
CA LYS A 202 9.44 4.39 -1.42
C LYS A 202 8.20 5.23 -1.71
N TYR A 203 8.33 6.29 -2.48
CA TYR A 203 7.18 6.98 -3.06
C TYR A 203 6.85 6.33 -4.40
N ASP A 204 5.62 5.81 -4.54
CA ASP A 204 5.21 4.99 -5.67
C ASP A 204 3.74 5.21 -6.01
N ILE A 205 3.50 5.91 -7.11
CA ILE A 205 2.15 6.19 -7.64
C ILE A 205 1.86 5.43 -8.93
N THR A 206 2.81 4.60 -9.37
CA THR A 206 2.63 3.76 -10.55
C THR A 206 1.73 2.58 -10.20
N ARG A 207 0.69 2.37 -11.00
CA ARG A 207 -0.25 1.24 -10.84
C ARG A 207 0.32 -0.02 -11.46
N PRO A 208 0.21 -1.19 -10.82
CA PRO A 208 0.61 -2.44 -11.44
C PRO A 208 -0.24 -2.74 -12.68
N VAL A 209 0.43 -3.22 -13.72
CA VAL A 209 -0.19 -3.66 -14.97
C VAL A 209 -0.18 -5.18 -15.02
N ILE A 210 -1.37 -5.78 -15.18
CA ILE A 210 -1.54 -7.22 -15.31
C ILE A 210 -2.08 -7.51 -16.68
N THR A 211 -1.40 -8.39 -17.44
CA THR A 211 -1.85 -8.85 -18.74
C THR A 211 -2.26 -10.31 -18.64
N ILE A 212 -3.49 -10.62 -19.06
CA ILE A 212 -3.98 -12.01 -19.20
C ILE A 212 -3.86 -12.37 -20.68
N PHE A 213 -2.99 -13.33 -21.02
CA PHE A 213 -2.85 -13.79 -22.39
C PHE A 213 -3.45 -15.17 -22.62
N TYR A 214 -3.83 -15.88 -21.54
CA TYR A 214 -4.62 -17.12 -21.59
C TYR A 214 -5.49 -17.25 -20.34
N PRO A 215 -6.79 -17.58 -20.48
CA PRO A 215 -7.55 -17.72 -21.72
C PRO A 215 -7.75 -16.41 -22.47
N SER A 216 -8.07 -16.49 -23.76
CA SER A 216 -8.37 -15.32 -24.59
C SER A 216 -9.87 -15.06 -24.67
N THR A 217 -10.26 -13.84 -25.07
CA THR A 217 -11.66 -13.47 -25.31
C THR A 217 -12.30 -14.37 -26.37
N LYS A 218 -13.54 -14.79 -26.13
CA LYS A 218 -14.34 -15.69 -26.99
C LYS A 218 -13.68 -17.06 -27.19
N SER A 219 -13.09 -17.59 -26.11
CA SER A 219 -12.46 -18.91 -26.11
C SER A 219 -13.19 -19.86 -25.17
N TYR A 220 -12.79 -21.12 -25.23
CA TYR A 220 -13.06 -22.04 -24.13
C TYR A 220 -11.83 -22.17 -23.23
N PHE A 221 -12.06 -22.53 -21.99
CA PHE A 221 -11.03 -22.74 -20.97
C PHE A 221 -11.23 -24.10 -20.31
N MET A 222 -10.15 -24.86 -20.23
CA MET A 222 -10.14 -26.19 -19.62
C MET A 222 -8.95 -26.28 -18.65
N GLY A 223 -9.15 -26.92 -17.52
CA GLY A 223 -8.11 -27.08 -16.52
C GLY A 223 -7.95 -25.86 -15.61
N SER A 224 -6.75 -25.66 -15.07
CA SER A 224 -6.45 -24.67 -14.05
C SER A 224 -5.34 -23.68 -14.43
N ASP A 225 -4.75 -23.83 -15.60
CA ASP A 225 -3.59 -23.06 -16.01
C ASP A 225 -4.01 -21.72 -16.65
N ILE A 226 -3.52 -20.61 -16.07
CA ILE A 226 -3.76 -19.26 -16.58
C ILE A 226 -2.43 -18.69 -17.08
N GLY A 227 -2.45 -17.99 -18.19
CA GLY A 227 -1.30 -17.22 -18.71
C GLY A 227 -1.42 -15.78 -18.27
N ILE A 228 -0.51 -15.31 -17.39
CA ILE A 228 -0.50 -13.92 -16.89
C ILE A 228 0.91 -13.34 -16.90
N GLU A 229 0.98 -12.02 -17.04
CA GLU A 229 2.18 -11.23 -16.87
C GLU A 229 1.91 -10.10 -15.90
N ILE A 230 2.81 -9.90 -14.95
CA ILE A 230 2.70 -8.96 -13.84
C ILE A 230 3.89 -8.00 -13.92
N SER A 231 3.63 -6.70 -14.01
CA SER A 231 4.65 -5.67 -14.23
C SER A 231 5.56 -5.42 -13.04
N GLU A 232 5.09 -5.72 -11.82
CA GLU A 232 5.80 -5.48 -10.56
C GLU A 232 5.29 -6.37 -9.42
N ASP A 233 5.98 -6.39 -8.28
CA ASP A 233 5.58 -7.17 -7.12
C ASP A 233 4.27 -6.65 -6.51
N LEU A 234 3.34 -7.55 -6.26
CA LEU A 234 2.03 -7.27 -5.68
C LEU A 234 2.03 -7.55 -4.16
N LYS A 235 1.32 -6.73 -3.41
CA LYS A 235 1.00 -6.95 -2.00
C LYS A 235 -0.07 -8.03 -1.83
N ASP A 236 -1.11 -7.94 -2.66
CA ASP A 236 -2.21 -8.90 -2.73
C ASP A 236 -2.83 -8.90 -4.12
N GLY A 237 -3.62 -9.95 -4.41
CA GLY A 237 -4.37 -10.03 -5.65
C GLY A 237 -5.27 -11.25 -5.72
N ALA A 238 -6.28 -11.17 -6.58
CA ALA A 238 -7.20 -12.26 -6.87
C ALA A 238 -7.68 -12.24 -8.32
N MET A 239 -7.82 -13.42 -8.90
CA MET A 239 -8.53 -13.61 -10.17
C MET A 239 -10.02 -13.60 -9.92
N ILE A 240 -10.76 -12.82 -10.67
CA ILE A 240 -12.20 -12.64 -10.53
C ILE A 240 -12.91 -13.21 -11.73
N TRP A 241 -13.59 -14.33 -11.52
CA TRP A 241 -14.43 -14.95 -12.53
C TRP A 241 -15.89 -14.59 -12.28
N THR A 242 -16.49 -13.90 -13.23
CA THR A 242 -17.89 -13.47 -13.13
C THR A 242 -18.73 -14.14 -14.21
N ARG A 243 -19.81 -14.82 -13.82
CA ARG A 243 -20.75 -15.45 -14.76
C ARG A 243 -21.42 -14.38 -15.63
N THR A 244 -21.33 -14.56 -16.95
CA THR A 244 -21.95 -13.68 -17.95
C THR A 244 -22.97 -14.39 -18.83
N GLY A 245 -23.01 -15.74 -18.80
CA GLY A 245 -23.96 -16.52 -19.61
C GLY A 245 -23.81 -18.04 -19.47
N GLY A 246 -24.32 -18.79 -20.42
CA GLY A 246 -24.26 -20.26 -20.43
C GLY A 246 -25.17 -20.91 -19.39
N LEU A 247 -24.78 -22.08 -18.89
CA LEU A 247 -25.51 -22.81 -17.85
C LEU A 247 -25.56 -22.05 -16.53
N ASN A 248 -26.38 -22.54 -15.60
CA ASN A 248 -26.47 -21.91 -14.28
C ASN A 248 -25.25 -22.25 -13.43
N ASP A 249 -24.77 -21.23 -12.73
CA ASP A 249 -23.79 -21.35 -11.63
C ASP A 249 -24.44 -20.74 -10.38
N ASN A 250 -24.42 -21.48 -9.28
CA ASN A 250 -24.97 -20.99 -8.00
C ASN A 250 -24.15 -19.84 -7.41
N VAL A 251 -22.89 -19.69 -7.85
CA VAL A 251 -21.98 -18.60 -7.49
C VAL A 251 -21.76 -17.73 -8.71
N THR A 252 -22.24 -16.49 -8.67
CA THR A 252 -22.13 -15.58 -9.81
C THR A 252 -20.74 -14.93 -9.94
N ARG A 253 -19.98 -14.87 -8.85
CA ARG A 253 -18.64 -14.29 -8.82
C ARG A 253 -17.72 -15.14 -7.95
N HIS A 254 -16.69 -15.70 -8.56
CA HIS A 254 -15.65 -16.47 -7.88
C HIS A 254 -14.41 -15.59 -7.74
N SER A 255 -13.87 -15.50 -6.52
CA SER A 255 -12.62 -14.83 -6.23
C SER A 255 -11.58 -15.86 -5.85
N ILE A 256 -10.49 -15.95 -6.62
CA ILE A 256 -9.44 -16.95 -6.46
C ILE A 256 -8.15 -16.19 -6.18
N PRO A 257 -7.63 -16.20 -4.93
CA PRO A 257 -6.46 -15.42 -4.56
C PRO A 257 -5.22 -15.84 -5.34
N LEU A 258 -4.40 -14.88 -5.70
CA LEU A 258 -3.03 -15.06 -6.10
C LEU A 258 -2.18 -15.31 -4.86
N TYR A 259 -1.15 -16.15 -4.94
CA TYR A 259 -0.30 -16.51 -3.81
C TYR A 259 1.14 -16.77 -4.24
N ASP A 260 2.06 -16.64 -3.30
CA ASP A 260 3.49 -16.92 -3.46
C ASP A 260 4.11 -16.25 -4.70
N GLN A 261 4.63 -17.06 -5.61
CA GLN A 261 5.29 -16.58 -6.84
C GLN A 261 4.38 -15.76 -7.75
N TYR A 262 3.05 -15.98 -7.71
CA TYR A 262 2.09 -15.24 -8.54
C TYR A 262 1.73 -13.85 -7.98
N LEU A 263 2.39 -13.44 -6.90
CA LEU A 263 2.42 -12.06 -6.41
C LEU A 263 3.73 -11.35 -6.80
N LYS A 264 4.62 -12.00 -7.56
CA LYS A 264 5.90 -11.45 -7.98
C LYS A 264 5.86 -10.97 -9.42
N GLN A 265 6.65 -9.94 -9.73
CA GLN A 265 6.91 -9.51 -11.09
C GLN A 265 7.34 -10.70 -11.95
N GLY A 266 6.73 -10.84 -13.12
CA GLY A 266 7.11 -11.90 -14.04
C GLY A 266 6.02 -12.31 -15.02
N ARG A 267 6.41 -13.20 -15.94
CA ARG A 267 5.53 -13.82 -16.91
C ARG A 267 5.36 -15.31 -16.59
N TYR A 268 4.11 -15.71 -16.40
CA TYR A 268 3.71 -17.06 -15.99
C TYR A 268 2.83 -17.68 -17.07
N GLU A 269 3.42 -18.59 -17.88
CA GLU A 269 2.73 -19.27 -18.98
C GLU A 269 1.63 -20.24 -18.46
N LYS A 270 1.81 -20.79 -17.27
CA LYS A 270 0.91 -21.75 -16.62
C LYS A 270 0.82 -21.46 -15.13
N ALA A 271 0.17 -20.35 -14.77
CA ALA A 271 -0.14 -20.08 -13.38
C ALA A 271 -1.22 -21.07 -12.90
N LYS A 272 -0.84 -22.01 -12.05
CA LYS A 272 -1.75 -23.00 -11.49
C LYS A 272 -2.63 -22.36 -10.44
N THR A 273 -3.93 -22.45 -10.64
CA THR A 273 -4.91 -21.90 -9.71
C THR A 273 -5.96 -22.98 -9.37
N PRO A 274 -6.56 -22.97 -8.18
CA PRO A 274 -7.57 -23.98 -7.79
C PRO A 274 -8.93 -23.78 -8.49
N ILE A 275 -8.94 -23.29 -9.72
CA ILE A 275 -10.13 -22.89 -10.49
C ILE A 275 -11.07 -24.08 -10.75
N GLU A 276 -10.52 -25.26 -11.05
CA GLU A 276 -11.31 -26.46 -11.41
C GLU A 276 -12.37 -26.86 -10.36
N LYS A 277 -12.12 -26.50 -9.10
CA LYS A 277 -13.05 -26.76 -8.00
C LYS A 277 -14.14 -25.71 -7.85
N SER A 278 -13.98 -24.58 -8.53
CA SER A 278 -14.83 -23.40 -8.35
C SER A 278 -15.74 -23.14 -9.52
N LEU A 279 -15.28 -23.32 -10.76
CA LEU A 279 -16.06 -23.02 -11.96
C LEU A 279 -16.96 -24.18 -12.40
N SER A 280 -18.07 -23.87 -13.04
CA SER A 280 -19.05 -24.84 -13.54
C SER A 280 -18.97 -24.99 -15.05
N ALA A 281 -18.94 -26.23 -15.55
CA ALA A 281 -18.85 -26.53 -16.98
C ALA A 281 -20.08 -26.04 -17.74
N GLY A 282 -19.88 -25.55 -18.96
CA GLY A 282 -20.92 -24.98 -19.83
C GLY A 282 -21.38 -23.57 -19.42
N VAL A 283 -20.75 -23.00 -18.39
CA VAL A 283 -20.97 -21.61 -17.98
C VAL A 283 -20.01 -20.70 -18.71
N VAL A 284 -20.49 -19.53 -19.12
CA VAL A 284 -19.66 -18.47 -19.72
C VAL A 284 -19.32 -17.45 -18.68
N TYR A 285 -18.04 -17.15 -18.56
CA TYR A 285 -17.47 -16.20 -17.59
C TYR A 285 -16.77 -15.04 -18.29
N SER A 286 -16.60 -13.97 -17.55
CA SER A 286 -15.51 -13.00 -17.75
C SER A 286 -14.45 -13.19 -16.67
N LEU A 287 -13.19 -12.95 -17.00
CA LEU A 287 -12.06 -13.00 -16.09
C LEU A 287 -11.42 -11.62 -15.97
N GLY A 288 -11.32 -11.11 -14.76
CA GLY A 288 -10.55 -9.94 -14.38
C GLY A 288 -9.55 -10.27 -13.29
N VAL A 289 -8.74 -9.29 -12.90
CA VAL A 289 -7.85 -9.38 -11.75
C VAL A 289 -8.01 -8.13 -10.90
N ASP A 290 -8.27 -8.33 -9.61
CA ASP A 290 -8.20 -7.30 -8.59
C ASP A 290 -6.87 -7.50 -7.86
N ALA A 291 -5.98 -6.49 -7.85
CA ALA A 291 -4.68 -6.60 -7.20
C ALA A 291 -4.17 -5.23 -6.75
N ARG A 292 -3.24 -5.22 -5.81
CA ARG A 292 -2.58 -4.01 -5.32
C ARG A 292 -1.09 -4.25 -5.12
N ASP A 293 -0.29 -3.21 -5.32
CA ASP A 293 1.12 -3.19 -4.96
C ASP A 293 1.35 -2.87 -3.47
N PHE A 294 2.61 -2.73 -3.06
CA PHE A 294 2.98 -2.42 -1.67
C PHE A 294 2.72 -0.96 -1.27
N ALA A 295 2.48 -0.07 -2.22
CA ALA A 295 2.05 1.31 -1.98
C ALA A 295 0.52 1.46 -1.97
N ASP A 296 -0.24 0.35 -2.09
CA ASP A 296 -1.69 0.29 -2.20
C ASP A 296 -2.25 0.89 -3.50
N ASN A 297 -1.44 0.98 -4.59
CA ASN A 297 -1.98 1.30 -5.91
C ASN A 297 -2.78 0.11 -6.43
N GLU A 298 -4.03 0.36 -6.81
CA GLU A 298 -4.86 -0.66 -7.45
C GLU A 298 -4.37 -0.92 -8.89
N ALA A 299 -4.31 -2.19 -9.28
CA ALA A 299 -3.90 -2.59 -10.63
C ALA A 299 -4.79 -1.94 -11.71
N GLU A 300 -4.19 -1.72 -12.89
CA GLU A 300 -4.97 -1.31 -14.06
C GLU A 300 -6.03 -2.36 -14.39
N PRO A 301 -7.28 -1.94 -14.69
CA PRO A 301 -8.36 -2.88 -14.98
C PRO A 301 -8.02 -3.76 -16.19
N VAL A 302 -8.14 -5.08 -16.02
CA VAL A 302 -8.01 -6.07 -17.09
C VAL A 302 -9.28 -6.93 -17.13
N LEU A 303 -9.78 -7.20 -18.35
CA LEU A 303 -10.98 -8.00 -18.55
C LEU A 303 -10.86 -8.86 -19.79
N VAL A 304 -11.04 -10.16 -19.64
CA VAL A 304 -11.20 -11.14 -20.71
C VAL A 304 -12.62 -11.65 -20.69
N GLU A 305 -13.34 -11.58 -21.80
CA GLU A 305 -14.78 -11.85 -21.88
C GLU A 305 -15.12 -13.09 -22.69
N PHE A 306 -16.31 -13.61 -22.43
CA PHE A 306 -16.90 -14.75 -23.15
C PHE A 306 -16.02 -16.00 -23.12
N ILE A 307 -15.53 -16.36 -21.93
CA ILE A 307 -14.77 -17.57 -21.68
C ILE A 307 -15.75 -18.67 -21.28
N GLU A 308 -15.89 -19.70 -22.07
CA GLU A 308 -16.67 -20.85 -21.68
C GLU A 308 -15.83 -21.85 -20.93
N PHE A 309 -16.17 -22.13 -19.67
CA PHE A 309 -15.49 -23.15 -18.91
C PHE A 309 -15.97 -24.54 -19.33
N ILE A 310 -15.03 -25.38 -19.71
CA ILE A 310 -15.24 -26.75 -20.12
C ILE A 310 -14.49 -27.65 -19.15
N ARG A 311 -15.19 -28.63 -18.61
CA ARG A 311 -14.52 -29.63 -17.80
C ARG A 311 -13.65 -30.52 -18.67
N ASP A 312 -12.46 -30.82 -18.20
CA ASP A 312 -11.64 -31.92 -18.65
C ASP A 312 -12.44 -33.23 -18.59
N MET A 313 -12.35 -34.02 -19.66
CA MET A 313 -13.07 -35.30 -19.79
C MET A 313 -12.37 -36.45 -19.06
N THR A 314 -11.25 -36.20 -18.36
CA THR A 314 -10.48 -37.22 -17.62
C THR A 314 -11.37 -38.06 -16.72
N GLY A 315 -11.19 -39.38 -16.76
CA GLY A 315 -11.81 -40.33 -15.85
C GLY A 315 -12.99 -41.10 -16.45
N LYS A 316 -13.86 -41.60 -15.56
CA LYS A 316 -14.90 -42.54 -15.91
C LYS A 316 -16.26 -41.85 -15.99
N TRP A 317 -16.95 -42.03 -17.11
CA TRP A 317 -18.28 -41.52 -17.36
C TRP A 317 -19.24 -42.65 -17.55
N PHE A 318 -20.34 -42.67 -16.79
CA PHE A 318 -21.26 -43.78 -16.70
C PHE A 318 -22.60 -43.39 -17.32
N TYR A 319 -23.08 -44.22 -18.25
CA TYR A 319 -24.45 -44.20 -18.73
C TYR A 319 -25.22 -45.36 -18.10
N LYS A 320 -26.27 -45.07 -17.37
CA LYS A 320 -27.12 -46.06 -16.76
C LYS A 320 -28.24 -46.47 -17.73
N GLY A 321 -28.05 -47.60 -18.41
CA GLY A 321 -29.10 -48.27 -19.16
C GLY A 321 -30.07 -48.98 -18.22
N ALA A 322 -31.12 -49.59 -18.79
CA ALA A 322 -32.17 -50.29 -18.02
C ALA A 322 -31.64 -51.48 -17.20
N ILE A 323 -30.59 -52.14 -17.66
CA ILE A 323 -30.07 -53.40 -17.09
C ILE A 323 -28.53 -53.33 -16.83
N ILE A 324 -27.82 -52.58 -17.64
CA ILE A 324 -26.36 -52.54 -17.69
C ILE A 324 -25.88 -51.08 -17.71
N GLU A 325 -24.81 -50.77 -16.97
CA GLU A 325 -24.11 -49.48 -17.10
C GLU A 325 -23.05 -49.57 -18.21
N VAL A 326 -23.05 -48.63 -19.12
CA VAL A 326 -21.94 -48.42 -20.06
C VAL A 326 -20.98 -47.43 -19.45
N VAL A 327 -19.68 -47.72 -19.46
CA VAL A 327 -18.65 -46.82 -18.97
C VAL A 327 -17.77 -46.36 -20.14
N TRP A 328 -17.52 -45.06 -20.20
CA TRP A 328 -16.53 -44.44 -21.05
C TRP A 328 -15.36 -43.94 -20.17
N VAL A 329 -14.17 -44.28 -20.53
CA VAL A 329 -12.95 -43.81 -19.85
C VAL A 329 -12.11 -42.98 -20.79
N PHE A 330 -11.82 -41.78 -20.39
CA PHE A 330 -10.97 -40.85 -21.13
C PHE A 330 -9.66 -40.64 -20.39
N GLU A 331 -8.55 -40.84 -21.09
CA GLU A 331 -7.19 -40.53 -20.64
C GLU A 331 -6.59 -39.49 -21.61
N PRO A 332 -6.85 -38.20 -21.39
CA PRO A 332 -6.37 -37.16 -22.30
C PRO A 332 -4.86 -37.00 -22.24
N ASP A 333 -4.29 -36.52 -23.34
CA ASP A 333 -2.92 -36.02 -23.38
C ASP A 333 -2.82 -34.61 -22.71
N GLU A 334 -1.63 -34.00 -22.77
CA GLU A 334 -1.41 -32.66 -22.18
C GLU A 334 -2.32 -31.56 -22.79
N SER A 335 -2.87 -31.76 -23.99
CA SER A 335 -3.80 -30.81 -24.61
C SER A 335 -5.20 -30.83 -24.00
N GLY A 336 -5.57 -31.92 -23.31
CA GLY A 336 -6.91 -32.15 -22.79
C GLY A 336 -7.98 -32.46 -23.86
N VAL A 337 -7.66 -32.29 -25.13
CA VAL A 337 -8.62 -32.44 -26.26
C VAL A 337 -8.46 -33.73 -27.03
N LYS A 338 -7.38 -34.47 -26.82
CA LYS A 338 -7.08 -35.78 -27.43
C LYS A 338 -6.57 -36.74 -26.40
N GLY A 339 -6.64 -38.03 -26.69
CA GLY A 339 -6.09 -39.02 -25.79
C GLY A 339 -6.58 -40.43 -26.07
N LYS A 340 -6.35 -41.31 -25.09
CA LYS A 340 -6.83 -42.68 -25.14
C LYS A 340 -8.28 -42.73 -24.69
N PHE A 341 -9.04 -43.59 -25.31
CA PHE A 341 -10.44 -43.90 -25.02
C PHE A 341 -10.61 -45.37 -24.74
N MET A 342 -11.45 -45.69 -23.78
CA MET A 342 -11.88 -47.06 -23.53
C MET A 342 -13.39 -47.02 -23.21
N GLN A 343 -14.12 -47.96 -23.73
CA GLN A 343 -15.47 -48.21 -23.28
C GLN A 343 -15.59 -49.69 -22.82
N GLY A 344 -16.60 -49.92 -21.98
CA GLY A 344 -16.91 -51.25 -21.51
C GLY A 344 -18.23 -51.29 -20.76
N LEU A 345 -18.60 -52.43 -20.26
CA LEU A 345 -19.78 -52.68 -19.43
C LEU A 345 -19.35 -52.66 -17.96
N SER A 346 -20.04 -51.87 -17.14
CA SER A 346 -19.77 -51.82 -15.69
C SER A 346 -20.66 -52.81 -14.96
N LEU A 347 -20.00 -53.70 -14.20
CA LEU A 347 -20.62 -54.67 -13.29
C LEU A 347 -20.04 -54.45 -11.89
N GLY A 348 -20.59 -53.48 -11.16
CA GLY A 348 -20.05 -53.07 -9.87
C GLY A 348 -18.69 -52.34 -10.04
N THR A 349 -17.62 -52.93 -9.49
CA THR A 349 -16.26 -52.37 -9.59
C THR A 349 -15.47 -52.88 -10.81
N LYS A 350 -16.00 -53.85 -11.57
CA LYS A 350 -15.33 -54.43 -12.74
C LYS A 350 -15.91 -53.89 -14.03
N ILE A 351 -15.01 -53.63 -14.99
CA ILE A 351 -15.33 -53.31 -16.34
C ILE A 351 -15.08 -54.57 -17.17
N SER A 352 -16.05 -54.96 -17.98
CA SER A 352 -15.98 -56.12 -18.93
C SER A 352 -16.20 -55.62 -20.34
N ASP A 353 -15.91 -56.48 -21.33
CA ASP A 353 -16.07 -56.19 -22.77
C ASP A 353 -15.38 -54.87 -23.18
N GLU A 354 -14.15 -54.68 -22.71
CA GLU A 354 -13.35 -53.50 -22.95
C GLU A 354 -12.99 -53.37 -24.43
N GLU A 355 -13.36 -52.22 -24.99
CA GLU A 355 -12.97 -51.81 -26.33
C GLU A 355 -12.12 -50.53 -26.21
N ARG A 356 -11.05 -50.43 -26.94
CA ARG A 356 -10.05 -49.33 -26.83
C ARG A 356 -9.92 -48.57 -28.14
N GLY A 357 -9.44 -47.36 -28.04
CA GLY A 357 -9.21 -46.46 -29.17
C GLY A 357 -8.62 -45.15 -28.71
N THR A 358 -8.77 -44.16 -29.56
CA THR A 358 -8.40 -42.77 -29.28
C THR A 358 -9.60 -41.86 -29.44
N PHE A 359 -9.54 -40.71 -28.80
CA PHE A 359 -10.57 -39.69 -28.94
C PHE A 359 -9.98 -38.33 -29.35
N THR A 360 -10.82 -37.50 -29.96
CA THR A 360 -10.56 -36.08 -30.23
C THR A 360 -11.82 -35.28 -29.97
N PHE A 361 -11.72 -34.23 -29.19
CA PHE A 361 -12.76 -33.23 -29.01
C PHE A 361 -12.51 -31.98 -29.86
N ASP A 362 -13.56 -31.51 -30.55
CA ASP A 362 -13.58 -30.19 -31.17
C ASP A 362 -14.56 -29.30 -30.42
N PHE A 363 -14.03 -28.31 -29.73
CA PHE A 363 -14.79 -27.33 -28.94
C PHE A 363 -15.12 -26.04 -29.72
N ASN A 364 -14.79 -25.96 -31.02
CA ASN A 364 -14.99 -24.74 -31.79
C ASN A 364 -16.47 -24.46 -32.13
N LYS A 365 -17.34 -25.46 -32.04
CA LYS A 365 -18.76 -25.32 -32.34
C LYS A 365 -19.61 -26.08 -31.35
N LYS A 366 -20.76 -25.50 -30.97
CA LYS A 366 -21.76 -26.16 -30.13
C LYS A 366 -22.87 -26.78 -30.98
N PRO A 367 -23.42 -27.94 -30.62
CA PRO A 367 -22.85 -28.87 -29.61
C PRO A 367 -21.45 -29.36 -30.01
N TYR A 368 -20.61 -29.69 -29.02
CA TYR A 368 -19.22 -30.10 -29.23
C TYR A 368 -19.13 -31.41 -29.99
N LEU A 369 -18.09 -31.59 -30.74
CA LEU A 369 -17.84 -32.77 -31.54
C LEU A 369 -16.82 -33.67 -30.86
N LEU A 370 -17.23 -34.90 -30.51
CA LEU A 370 -16.39 -35.98 -30.05
C LEU A 370 -16.21 -36.98 -31.18
N THR A 371 -15.00 -37.18 -31.63
CA THR A 371 -14.62 -38.25 -32.56
C THR A 371 -13.89 -39.32 -31.79
N VAL A 372 -14.35 -40.58 -31.93
CA VAL A 372 -13.72 -41.74 -31.32
C VAL A 372 -13.28 -42.67 -32.46
N GLU A 373 -11.98 -42.95 -32.55
CA GLU A 373 -11.37 -43.91 -33.45
C GLU A 373 -10.98 -45.14 -32.64
N MET A 374 -11.72 -46.22 -32.85
CA MET A 374 -11.56 -47.50 -32.14
C MET A 374 -10.48 -48.36 -32.80
N ASP A 375 -9.86 -49.23 -32.05
CA ASP A 375 -8.93 -50.26 -32.56
C ASP A 375 -9.61 -51.14 -33.60
N ASP A 376 -10.94 -51.41 -33.46
CA ASP A 376 -11.78 -51.93 -34.52
C ASP A 376 -12.46 -50.78 -35.28
N PRO A 377 -12.07 -50.46 -36.52
CA PRO A 377 -12.60 -49.33 -37.28
C PRO A 377 -14.11 -49.38 -37.55
N SER A 378 -14.72 -50.59 -37.50
CA SER A 378 -16.18 -50.74 -37.65
C SER A 378 -16.97 -50.12 -36.50
N LYS A 379 -16.30 -49.84 -35.39
CA LYS A 379 -16.85 -49.27 -34.16
C LYS A 379 -16.54 -47.79 -33.97
N ASN A 380 -15.88 -47.16 -34.96
CA ASN A 380 -15.66 -45.73 -34.99
C ASN A 380 -16.95 -44.96 -34.89
N ARG A 381 -16.94 -43.86 -34.12
CA ARG A 381 -18.13 -43.06 -33.90
C ARG A 381 -17.83 -41.55 -33.86
N ILE A 382 -18.84 -40.79 -34.20
CA ILE A 382 -18.85 -39.35 -34.09
C ILE A 382 -20.06 -38.95 -33.26
N SER A 383 -19.84 -38.21 -32.21
CA SER A 383 -20.85 -37.81 -31.24
C SER A 383 -20.94 -36.31 -31.11
N LEU A 384 -22.15 -35.80 -30.95
CA LEU A 384 -22.33 -34.44 -30.42
C LEU A 384 -22.46 -34.53 -28.91
N VAL A 385 -21.74 -33.64 -28.22
CA VAL A 385 -21.64 -33.60 -26.76
C VAL A 385 -22.06 -32.23 -26.27
N GLU A 386 -22.86 -32.23 -25.21
CA GLU A 386 -23.34 -31.04 -24.52
C GLU A 386 -23.11 -31.21 -23.02
N PHE A 387 -22.44 -30.26 -22.38
CA PHE A 387 -22.30 -30.25 -20.91
C PHE A 387 -23.61 -29.83 -20.28
N MET A 388 -24.07 -30.60 -19.30
CA MET A 388 -25.27 -30.33 -18.50
C MET A 388 -24.88 -29.77 -17.12
N SER A 389 -23.71 -30.17 -16.62
CA SER A 389 -23.08 -29.72 -15.37
C SER A 389 -21.65 -30.23 -15.31
N ASN A 390 -20.94 -29.97 -14.21
CA ASN A 390 -19.57 -30.47 -14.00
C ASN A 390 -19.42 -32.00 -14.05
N ASN A 391 -20.46 -32.74 -13.80
CA ASN A 391 -20.44 -34.19 -13.74
C ASN A 391 -21.46 -34.88 -14.69
N ARG A 392 -22.10 -34.14 -15.59
CA ARG A 392 -23.09 -34.71 -16.51
C ARG A 392 -22.92 -34.15 -17.92
N ILE A 393 -22.89 -35.06 -18.88
CA ILE A 393 -22.92 -34.73 -20.31
C ILE A 393 -24.13 -35.42 -20.98
N ARG A 394 -24.61 -34.80 -22.03
CA ARG A 394 -25.57 -35.35 -22.95
C ARG A 394 -24.90 -35.65 -24.27
N VAL A 395 -25.13 -36.81 -24.81
CA VAL A 395 -24.42 -37.30 -26.01
C VAL A 395 -25.40 -37.85 -27.01
N VAL A 396 -25.24 -37.47 -28.28
CA VAL A 396 -25.91 -38.12 -29.43
C VAL A 396 -24.84 -38.73 -30.32
N THR A 397 -24.87 -40.04 -30.51
CA THR A 397 -23.86 -40.80 -31.22
C THR A 397 -24.38 -41.33 -32.54
N GLY A 398 -23.55 -41.31 -33.59
CA GLY A 398 -23.85 -41.94 -34.90
C GLY A 398 -22.57 -42.41 -35.58
N GLN A 399 -22.70 -43.25 -36.58
CA GLN A 399 -21.57 -43.61 -37.47
C GLN A 399 -21.25 -42.46 -38.45
N ARG A 400 -22.19 -41.53 -38.64
CA ARG A 400 -21.99 -40.26 -39.33
C ARG A 400 -22.28 -39.13 -38.35
N LYS A 401 -21.67 -37.99 -38.59
CA LYS A 401 -21.89 -36.79 -37.76
C LYS A 401 -23.39 -36.48 -37.68
N PRO A 402 -24.00 -36.48 -36.46
CA PRO A 402 -25.38 -36.01 -36.27
C PRO A 402 -25.48 -34.52 -36.64
N ALA A 403 -26.60 -34.06 -37.20
CA ALA A 403 -26.77 -32.65 -37.52
C ALA A 403 -27.16 -31.81 -36.28
N SER A 404 -27.84 -32.40 -35.34
CA SER A 404 -28.27 -31.77 -34.09
C SER A 404 -28.37 -32.75 -32.93
N MET A 405 -28.55 -32.25 -31.71
CA MET A 405 -28.80 -33.07 -30.52
C MET A 405 -30.15 -33.83 -30.56
N GLY A 406 -31.01 -33.54 -31.53
CA GLY A 406 -32.28 -34.25 -31.74
C GLY A 406 -32.21 -35.38 -32.77
N ASP A 407 -31.06 -35.65 -33.41
CA ASP A 407 -30.96 -36.57 -34.56
C ASP A 407 -30.69 -38.05 -34.21
N GLY A 408 -30.89 -38.45 -32.98
CA GLY A 408 -30.69 -39.82 -32.55
C GLY A 408 -31.07 -40.09 -31.10
N GLU A 409 -30.68 -41.27 -30.61
CA GLU A 409 -30.85 -41.58 -29.20
C GLU A 409 -29.95 -40.69 -28.35
N VAL A 410 -30.59 -39.98 -27.41
CA VAL A 410 -29.86 -39.11 -26.44
C VAL A 410 -29.47 -39.93 -25.25
N MET A 411 -28.18 -40.02 -24.97
CA MET A 411 -27.63 -40.67 -23.80
C MET A 411 -27.07 -39.62 -22.84
N GLU A 412 -27.34 -39.76 -21.53
CA GLU A 412 -26.76 -38.90 -20.50
C GLU A 412 -25.77 -39.71 -19.70
N TYR A 413 -24.53 -39.21 -19.69
CA TYR A 413 -23.43 -39.80 -18.92
C TYR A 413 -23.15 -38.96 -17.67
N GLU A 414 -22.88 -39.66 -16.57
CA GLU A 414 -22.49 -39.06 -15.30
C GLU A 414 -21.06 -39.46 -14.96
N TRP A 415 -20.25 -38.47 -14.66
CA TRP A 415 -18.89 -38.69 -14.14
C TRP A 415 -18.94 -39.08 -12.67
N ARG A 416 -18.17 -40.08 -12.29
CA ARG A 416 -17.97 -40.50 -10.90
C ARG A 416 -16.53 -40.49 -10.55
N PRO A 417 -16.13 -39.88 -9.40
CA PRO A 417 -14.77 -39.96 -8.89
C PRO A 417 -14.40 -41.41 -8.59
N GLU A 418 -13.10 -41.72 -8.73
CA GLU A 418 -12.56 -43.04 -8.37
C GLU A 418 -12.61 -43.28 -6.86
#